data_eacae780724d6b67b0d04f32ce825cf7
#
_entry.id   eacae780724d6b67b0d04f32ce825cf7
#
_cell.length_a   1.000
_cell.length_b   1.000
_cell.length_c   1.000
_cell.angle_alpha   90.00
_cell.angle_beta   90.00
_cell.angle_gamma   90.00
#
_symmetry.space_group_name_H-M   'P 1'
#
loop_
_entity.id
_entity.type
_entity.pdbx_description
1 polymer ?
#
loop_
_entity_poly.entity_id
_entity_poly.type
_entity_poly.pdbx_seq_one_letter_code
_entity_poly.pdbx_strand_id
1 'polypeptide(L)'
;MIRVHLTAEDLLRTRFAAGPAPLTELGMALATLQRRDAVFDRWRRELGPRLPRAARLLFQLVPPTATGPQFLDPISNGFDDGLDTVLSAATPFVRSELRRVCPADQPITPSESLL
;
A
#
# COMPACT_ATOMS: atom_id res chain seq x y z
N MET A 1 -6.62 -3.98 -18.45
CA MET A 1 -7.75 -3.04 -18.16
C MET A 1 -8.84 -3.81 -17.45
N ILE A 2 -9.21 -3.37 -16.24
CA ILE A 2 -10.30 -3.97 -15.46
C ILE A 2 -11.58 -3.25 -15.85
N ARG A 3 -12.64 -4.00 -16.18
CA ARG A 3 -13.99 -3.46 -16.42
C ARG A 3 -14.91 -3.99 -15.33
N VAL A 4 -15.57 -3.08 -14.64
CA VAL A 4 -16.57 -3.41 -13.63
C VAL A 4 -17.94 -3.09 -14.20
N HIS A 5 -18.82 -4.08 -14.25
CA HIS A 5 -20.18 -3.93 -14.72
C HIS A 5 -21.09 -3.87 -13.50
N LEU A 6 -21.73 -2.74 -13.29
CA LEU A 6 -22.67 -2.53 -12.18
C LEU A 6 -24.10 -2.55 -12.69
N THR A 7 -24.96 -3.29 -12.02
CA THR A 7 -26.41 -3.26 -12.19
C THR A 7 -27.03 -2.15 -11.35
N ALA A 8 -28.31 -1.84 -11.59
CA ALA A 8 -29.05 -0.90 -10.72
C ALA A 8 -29.10 -1.39 -9.26
N GLU A 9 -29.20 -2.71 -9.04
CA GLU A 9 -29.19 -3.29 -7.70
C GLU A 9 -27.84 -3.13 -7.02
N ASP A 10 -26.73 -3.30 -7.73
CA ASP A 10 -25.38 -3.06 -7.21
C ASP A 10 -25.18 -1.61 -6.77
N LEU A 11 -25.71 -0.66 -7.56
CA LEU A 11 -25.66 0.77 -7.21
C LEU A 11 -26.47 1.05 -5.93
N LEU A 12 -27.64 0.44 -5.76
CA LEU A 12 -28.44 0.59 -4.54
C LEU A 12 -27.75 0.01 -3.29
N ARG A 13 -26.87 -0.98 -3.47
CA ARG A 13 -26.09 -1.59 -2.38
C ARG A 13 -24.75 -0.88 -2.13
N THR A 14 -24.34 0.00 -3.03
CA THR A 14 -23.10 0.75 -2.87
C THR A 14 -23.18 1.64 -1.64
N ARG A 15 -22.13 1.62 -0.83
CA ARG A 15 -21.97 2.48 0.35
C ARG A 15 -20.67 3.23 0.24
N PHE A 16 -20.71 4.50 0.57
CA PHE A 16 -19.50 5.28 0.77
C PHE A 16 -18.96 5.03 2.18
N ALA A 17 -17.63 4.84 2.28
CA ALA A 17 -17.01 4.76 3.59
C ALA A 17 -17.22 6.06 4.37
N ALA A 18 -17.43 5.96 5.69
CA ALA A 18 -17.64 7.12 6.55
C ALA A 18 -16.37 7.98 6.76
N GLY A 19 -15.20 7.43 6.42
CA GLY A 19 -13.91 8.09 6.53
C GLY A 19 -12.86 7.49 5.61
N PRO A 20 -11.64 8.03 5.64
CA PRO A 20 -10.53 7.52 4.85
C PRO A 20 -10.16 6.10 5.29
N ALA A 21 -9.47 5.36 4.41
CA ALA A 21 -8.86 4.05 4.69
C ALA A 21 -7.35 4.26 4.94
N PRO A 22 -6.91 4.49 6.19
CA PRO A 22 -5.56 5.00 6.48
C PRO A 22 -4.43 4.11 5.97
N LEU A 23 -4.58 2.79 6.02
CA LEU A 23 -3.56 1.85 5.55
C LEU A 23 -3.52 1.77 4.03
N THR A 24 -4.67 1.83 3.35
CA THR A 24 -4.75 1.96 1.89
C THR A 24 -4.07 3.25 1.43
N GLU A 25 -4.37 4.37 2.09
CA GLU A 25 -3.76 5.66 1.78
C GLU A 25 -2.25 5.66 2.04
N LEU A 26 -1.79 5.01 3.12
CA LEU A 26 -0.37 4.81 3.39
C LEU A 26 0.30 4.02 2.25
N GLY A 27 -0.31 2.94 1.80
CA GLY A 27 0.19 2.14 0.68
C GLY A 27 0.30 2.96 -0.61
N MET A 28 -0.73 3.75 -0.92
CA MET A 28 -0.72 4.66 -2.07
C MET A 28 0.32 5.77 -1.94
N ALA A 29 0.52 6.32 -0.75
CA ALA A 29 1.56 7.30 -0.46
C ALA A 29 2.97 6.72 -0.66
N LEU A 30 3.23 5.50 -0.16
CA LEU A 30 4.50 4.79 -0.36
C LEU A 30 4.78 4.55 -1.84
N ALA A 31 3.79 4.14 -2.63
CA ALA A 31 3.92 3.96 -4.07
C ALA A 31 4.21 5.30 -4.77
N THR A 32 3.51 6.37 -4.38
CA THR A 32 3.66 7.71 -4.96
C THR A 32 5.03 8.32 -4.65
N LEU A 33 5.59 8.08 -3.46
CA LEU A 33 6.95 8.51 -3.10
C LEU A 33 8.02 7.91 -3.99
N GLN A 34 7.80 6.73 -4.55
CA GLN A 34 8.73 6.04 -5.44
C GLN A 34 8.55 6.39 -6.92
N ARG A 35 7.47 7.07 -7.28
CA ARG A 35 7.18 7.48 -8.67
C ARG A 35 7.89 8.79 -9.00
N ARG A 36 8.26 8.96 -10.27
CA ARG A 36 8.81 10.20 -10.81
C ARG A 36 7.75 10.89 -11.67
N ASP A 37 6.75 11.46 -11.04
CA ASP A 37 5.78 12.32 -11.73
C ASP A 37 5.85 13.76 -11.17
N ALA A 38 5.56 14.74 -11.99
CA ALA A 38 5.69 16.15 -11.63
C ALA A 38 4.63 16.61 -10.62
N VAL A 39 3.48 15.92 -10.55
CA VAL A 39 2.34 16.35 -9.72
C VAL A 39 2.70 16.33 -8.23
N PHE A 40 3.44 15.29 -7.81
CA PHE A 40 3.79 15.11 -6.39
C PHE A 40 5.25 15.46 -6.07
N ASP A 41 5.98 16.11 -6.99
CA ASP A 41 7.40 16.42 -6.81
C ASP A 41 7.69 17.25 -5.57
N ARG A 42 6.91 18.30 -5.33
CA ARG A 42 7.06 19.15 -4.16
C ARG A 42 6.86 18.36 -2.87
N TRP A 43 5.80 17.60 -2.81
CA TRP A 43 5.47 16.75 -1.65
C TRP A 43 6.56 15.71 -1.37
N ARG A 44 7.10 15.05 -2.41
CA ARG A 44 8.22 14.11 -2.26
C ARG A 44 9.47 14.77 -1.68
N ARG A 45 9.85 15.95 -2.18
CA ARG A 45 11.01 16.68 -1.67
C ARG A 45 10.85 17.12 -0.22
N GLU A 46 9.65 17.48 0.19
CA GLU A 46 9.35 17.88 1.56
C GLU A 46 9.31 16.71 2.53
N LEU A 47 8.74 15.58 2.10
CA LEU A 47 8.52 14.41 2.95
C LEU A 47 9.74 13.47 2.99
N GLY A 48 10.41 13.25 1.87
CA GLY A 48 11.52 12.28 1.76
C GLY A 48 12.56 12.37 2.87
N PRO A 49 13.12 13.57 3.16
CA PRO A 49 14.13 13.73 4.22
C PRO A 49 13.61 13.47 5.65
N ARG A 50 12.29 13.46 5.83
CA ARG A 50 11.63 13.25 7.14
C ARG A 50 11.27 11.80 7.40
N LEU A 51 11.39 10.93 6.39
CA LEU A 51 11.02 9.53 6.54
C LEU A 51 11.99 8.80 7.49
N PRO A 52 11.44 8.03 8.46
CA PRO A 52 12.28 7.23 9.33
C PRO A 52 12.94 6.09 8.54
N ARG A 53 14.12 5.66 8.97
CA ARG A 53 14.85 4.55 8.32
C ARG A 53 14.02 3.26 8.24
N ALA A 54 13.15 3.02 9.22
CA ALA A 54 12.24 1.87 9.22
C ALA A 54 11.27 1.86 8.02
N ALA A 55 10.93 3.02 7.46
CA ALA A 55 10.09 3.10 6.27
C ALA A 55 10.70 2.42 5.04
N ARG A 56 12.02 2.23 5.01
CA ARG A 56 12.71 1.53 3.90
C ARG A 56 12.18 0.11 3.67
N LEU A 57 11.82 -0.60 4.73
CA LEU A 57 11.21 -1.93 4.62
C LEU A 57 9.85 -1.88 3.91
N LEU A 58 9.06 -0.86 4.21
CA LEU A 58 7.75 -0.68 3.57
C LEU A 58 7.90 -0.39 2.07
N PHE A 59 8.91 0.36 1.64
CA PHE A 59 9.19 0.59 0.22
C PHE A 59 9.57 -0.68 -0.53
N GLN A 60 10.18 -1.65 0.15
CA GLN A 60 10.47 -2.96 -0.44
C GLN A 60 9.19 -3.80 -0.61
N LEU A 61 8.24 -3.66 0.30
CA LEU A 61 6.99 -4.41 0.28
C LEU A 61 5.92 -3.79 -0.62
N VAL A 62 5.90 -2.46 -0.73
CA VAL A 62 4.93 -1.72 -1.55
C VAL A 62 5.67 -1.08 -2.72
N PRO A 63 5.66 -1.69 -3.91
CA PRO A 63 6.34 -1.15 -5.09
C PRO A 63 5.62 0.08 -5.65
N PRO A 64 6.24 0.82 -6.60
CA PRO A 64 5.64 1.99 -7.25
C PRO A 64 4.29 1.71 -7.95
N THR A 65 4.02 0.44 -8.26
CA THR A 65 2.76 -0.02 -8.85
C THR A 65 1.61 -0.13 -7.86
N ALA A 66 1.88 0.06 -6.57
CA ALA A 66 0.92 -0.11 -5.47
C ALA A 66 0.36 -1.55 -5.34
N THR A 67 1.10 -2.56 -5.80
CA THR A 67 0.71 -3.97 -5.74
C THR A 67 1.34 -4.70 -4.54
N GLY A 68 1.34 -4.06 -3.38
CA GLY A 68 1.87 -4.61 -2.14
C GLY A 68 1.14 -5.86 -1.62
N PRO A 69 1.62 -6.46 -0.51
CA PRO A 69 0.95 -7.58 0.13
C PRO A 69 -0.42 -7.18 0.67
N GLN A 70 -1.43 -8.01 0.45
CA GLN A 70 -2.81 -7.71 0.86
C GLN A 70 -2.98 -7.58 2.38
N PHE A 71 -2.16 -8.26 3.17
CA PHE A 71 -2.24 -8.13 4.64
C PHE A 71 -1.88 -6.74 5.15
N LEU A 72 -1.21 -5.89 4.34
CA LEU A 72 -0.91 -4.49 4.68
C LEU A 72 -2.06 -3.53 4.34
N ASP A 73 -3.10 -4.01 3.68
CA ASP A 73 -4.25 -3.21 3.23
C ASP A 73 -5.58 -3.87 3.66
N PRO A 74 -5.79 -4.08 4.97
CA PRO A 74 -7.03 -4.66 5.46
C PRO A 74 -8.20 -3.67 5.36
N ILE A 75 -9.39 -4.20 5.15
CA ILE A 75 -10.60 -3.41 5.34
C ILE A 75 -10.75 -3.14 6.85
N SER A 76 -10.77 -1.87 7.25
CA SER A 76 -10.76 -1.49 8.67
C SER A 76 -11.59 -0.23 8.93
N ASN A 77 -11.99 -0.05 10.19
CA ASN A 77 -12.75 1.11 10.66
C ASN A 77 -11.85 2.23 11.21
N GLY A 78 -10.63 2.34 10.71
CA GLY A 78 -9.67 3.34 11.12
C GLY A 78 -8.27 2.77 11.26
N PHE A 79 -7.33 3.60 11.72
CA PHE A 79 -5.91 3.24 11.75
C PHE A 79 -5.62 2.13 12.76
N ASP A 80 -6.10 2.26 13.99
CA ASP A 80 -5.79 1.29 15.08
C ASP A 80 -6.38 -0.09 14.76
N ASP A 81 -7.64 -0.15 14.34
CA ASP A 81 -8.30 -1.38 13.91
C ASP A 81 -7.57 -2.04 12.73
N GLY A 82 -7.12 -1.24 11.76
CA GLY A 82 -6.32 -1.72 10.64
C GLY A 82 -4.96 -2.27 11.09
N LEU A 83 -4.28 -1.58 11.98
CA LEU A 83 -2.99 -2.00 12.51
C LEU A 83 -3.11 -3.31 13.30
N ASP A 84 -4.13 -3.45 14.15
CA ASP A 84 -4.40 -4.69 14.88
C ASP A 84 -4.68 -5.86 13.93
N THR A 85 -5.41 -5.59 12.84
CA THR A 85 -5.67 -6.59 11.80
C THR A 85 -4.38 -7.02 11.10
N VAL A 86 -3.49 -6.09 10.76
CA VAL A 86 -2.17 -6.39 10.20
C VAL A 86 -1.34 -7.24 11.16
N LEU A 87 -1.26 -6.84 12.42
CA LEU A 87 -0.45 -7.52 13.44
C LEU A 87 -0.98 -8.91 13.77
N SER A 88 -2.28 -9.14 13.66
CA SER A 88 -2.92 -10.44 13.89
C SER A 88 -3.00 -11.33 12.66
N ALA A 89 -2.49 -10.88 11.52
CA ALA A 89 -2.55 -11.65 10.27
C ALA A 89 -1.88 -13.01 10.41
N ALA A 90 -2.58 -14.07 9.95
CA ALA A 90 -2.11 -15.44 10.08
C ALA A 90 -0.77 -15.66 9.34
N THR A 91 0.22 -16.23 10.00
CA THR A 91 1.56 -16.47 9.43
C THR A 91 1.56 -17.18 8.06
N PRO A 92 0.72 -18.19 7.78
CA PRO A 92 0.67 -18.80 6.45
C PRO A 92 0.22 -17.81 5.37
N PHE A 93 -0.75 -16.94 5.67
CA PHE A 93 -1.23 -15.90 4.77
C PHE A 93 -0.14 -14.86 4.48
N VAL A 94 0.49 -14.33 5.53
CA VAL A 94 1.61 -13.39 5.40
C VAL A 94 2.72 -13.98 4.53
N ARG A 95 3.12 -15.23 4.79
CA ARG A 95 4.16 -15.92 4.02
C ARG A 95 3.78 -16.10 2.55
N SER A 96 2.53 -16.44 2.26
CA SER A 96 2.01 -16.57 0.90
C SER A 96 2.08 -15.23 0.14
N GLU A 97 1.63 -14.16 0.78
CA GLU A 97 1.62 -12.82 0.20
C GLU A 97 3.05 -12.29 -0.04
N LEU A 98 3.97 -12.52 0.90
CA LEU A 98 5.38 -12.14 0.72
C LEU A 98 6.02 -12.86 -0.46
N ARG A 99 5.75 -14.16 -0.66
CA ARG A 99 6.24 -14.90 -1.83
C ARG A 99 5.66 -14.37 -3.15
N ARG A 100 4.44 -13.86 -3.13
CA ARG A 100 3.79 -13.27 -4.29
C ARG A 100 4.45 -11.95 -4.71
N VAL A 101 4.80 -11.12 -3.72
CA VAL A 101 5.32 -9.76 -3.95
C VAL A 101 6.85 -9.76 -4.10
N CYS A 102 7.54 -10.62 -3.37
CA CYS A 102 9.00 -10.75 -3.37
C CYS A 102 9.38 -12.18 -3.80
N PRO A 103 9.30 -12.51 -5.11
CA PRO A 103 9.78 -13.81 -5.60
C PRO A 103 11.28 -13.95 -5.31
N ALA A 104 11.70 -15.17 -4.96
CA ALA A 104 13.06 -15.48 -4.50
C ALA A 104 14.17 -15.11 -5.52
N ASP A 105 13.81 -14.98 -6.79
CA ASP A 105 14.71 -14.73 -7.91
C ASP A 105 14.92 -13.23 -8.20
N GLN A 106 14.19 -12.35 -7.56
CA GLN A 106 14.41 -10.91 -7.66
C GLN A 106 15.09 -10.40 -6.39
N PRO A 107 16.39 -9.99 -6.47
CA PRO A 107 17.02 -9.31 -5.35
C PRO A 107 16.22 -8.05 -5.04
N ILE A 108 15.89 -7.86 -3.77
CA ILE A 108 15.26 -6.65 -3.27
C ILE A 108 16.29 -5.52 -3.44
N THR A 109 16.23 -4.84 -4.57
CA THR A 109 17.09 -3.68 -4.85
C THR A 109 16.45 -2.48 -4.17
N PRO A 110 17.14 -1.85 -3.19
CA PRO A 110 16.70 -0.57 -2.66
C PRO A 110 16.61 0.43 -3.82
N SER A 111 15.49 1.13 -3.94
CA SER A 111 15.41 2.22 -4.91
C SER A 111 16.45 3.27 -4.55
N GLU A 112 17.54 3.36 -5.33
CA GLU A 112 18.63 4.33 -5.14
C GLU A 112 18.18 5.80 -5.24
N SER A 113 16.92 6.02 -5.60
CA SER A 113 16.35 7.35 -5.82
C SER A 113 15.80 8.03 -4.56
N LEU A 114 15.96 7.42 -3.38
CA LEU A 114 15.51 7.98 -2.09
C LEU A 114 16.69 8.37 -1.16
N LEU A 115 17.91 8.45 -1.70
CA LEU A 115 19.10 8.98 -1.04
C LEU A 115 19.29 10.44 -1.42
#